data_8fc08be371526dba1e44c62111642c33
#
_entry.id   8fc08be371526dba1e44c62111642c33
#
_cell.length_a   1.000
_cell.length_b   1.000
_cell.length_c   1.000
_cell.angle_alpha   90.00
_cell.angle_beta   90.00
_cell.angle_gamma   90.00
#
_symmetry.space_group_name_H-M   'P 1'
#
loop_
_entity.id
_entity.type
_entity.pdbx_description
1 polymer ?
#
loop_
_entity_poly.entity_id
_entity_poly.type
_entity_poly.pdbx_seq_one_letter_code
_entity_poly.pdbx_strand_id
1 'polypeptide(L)'
;NINELKKIIKDNKKNESKSDNPSRMRQREENGYSQALVKVKNSKDVKDVQQKIKDMGFTTYSLNDYLNQLEKTSNTLQVILGGIGAISLLVAAIGITNTMVMSIYERTREIGIMKVIGASLKDIKKLFLFESGVIGFFGGVFGIIFSYIISFILNFFGKNFSRFVGPTSEGAKLSIIPVWLALFALAFSTMIGLISGYSPAKRAMKLSALEAIKTE
;
A
#
# COMPACT_ATOMS: atom_id res chain seq x y z
N ASN A 1 17.40 -4.11 -41.72
CA ASN A 1 17.91 -4.72 -42.98
C ASN A 1 17.87 -6.23 -42.86
N ILE A 2 17.12 -6.94 -43.74
CA ILE A 2 16.92 -8.40 -43.70
C ILE A 2 18.27 -9.15 -43.65
N ASN A 3 19.29 -8.62 -44.28
CA ASN A 3 20.64 -9.23 -44.34
C ASN A 3 21.37 -9.14 -42.97
N GLU A 4 21.17 -8.11 -42.19
CA GLU A 4 21.71 -8.01 -40.83
C GLU A 4 20.99 -8.95 -39.87
N LEU A 5 19.67 -9.08 -40.02
CA LEU A 5 18.88 -10.05 -39.25
C LEU A 5 19.34 -11.49 -39.52
N LYS A 6 19.59 -11.84 -40.79
CA LYS A 6 20.13 -13.16 -41.16
C LYS A 6 21.53 -13.40 -40.57
N LYS A 7 22.36 -12.36 -40.45
CA LYS A 7 23.71 -12.47 -39.91
C LYS A 7 23.65 -12.67 -38.36
N ILE A 8 22.81 -11.91 -37.67
CA ILE A 8 22.60 -12.05 -36.21
C ILE A 8 22.01 -13.42 -35.86
N ILE A 9 21.06 -13.91 -36.66
CA ILE A 9 20.46 -15.24 -36.49
C ILE A 9 21.52 -16.32 -36.69
N LYS A 10 22.42 -16.15 -37.66
CA LYS A 10 23.51 -17.12 -37.98
C LYS A 10 24.55 -17.15 -36.84
N ASP A 11 24.88 -16.01 -36.24
CA ASP A 11 25.83 -15.90 -35.14
C ASP A 11 25.26 -16.45 -33.83
N ASN A 12 23.96 -16.23 -33.55
CA ASN A 12 23.27 -16.83 -32.41
C ASN A 12 23.14 -18.35 -32.58
N LYS A 13 22.81 -18.83 -33.79
CA LYS A 13 22.73 -20.26 -34.09
C LYS A 13 24.09 -20.97 -33.85
N LYS A 14 25.22 -20.28 -34.05
CA LYS A 14 26.55 -20.80 -33.80
C LYS A 14 26.92 -20.89 -32.32
N ASN A 15 26.31 -20.05 -31.48
CA ASN A 15 26.51 -20.07 -30.04
C ASN A 15 25.55 -21.05 -29.31
N GLU A 16 24.34 -21.26 -29.84
CA GLU A 16 23.36 -22.23 -29.30
C GLU A 16 23.73 -23.67 -29.67
N SER A 17 24.43 -23.89 -30.80
CA SER A 17 24.84 -25.25 -31.28
C SER A 17 25.82 -25.98 -30.35
N LYS A 18 26.34 -25.33 -29.31
CA LYS A 18 27.18 -25.96 -28.27
C LYS A 18 26.43 -26.60 -27.11
N SER A 19 25.13 -26.41 -27.02
CA SER A 19 24.34 -26.77 -25.81
C SER A 19 23.10 -27.67 -26.06
N ASP A 20 22.64 -27.90 -27.31
CA ASP A 20 21.37 -28.57 -27.57
C ASP A 20 21.49 -29.91 -28.31
N ASN A 21 20.58 -30.83 -27.95
CA ASN A 21 20.45 -32.19 -28.51
C ASN A 21 20.12 -32.16 -30.01
N PRO A 22 20.83 -32.89 -30.88
CA PRO A 22 20.69 -32.85 -32.35
C PRO A 22 19.27 -33.16 -32.88
N SER A 23 18.46 -33.89 -32.14
CA SER A 23 17.08 -34.23 -32.52
C SER A 23 16.13 -33.04 -32.42
N ARG A 24 16.36 -32.08 -31.50
CA ARG A 24 15.57 -30.84 -31.38
C ARG A 24 15.89 -29.81 -32.45
N MET A 25 17.12 -29.83 -32.99
CA MET A 25 17.51 -28.92 -34.07
C MET A 25 16.82 -29.28 -35.40
N ARG A 26 16.65 -30.54 -35.72
CA ARG A 26 15.98 -30.99 -36.96
C ARG A 26 14.52 -30.61 -37.02
N GLN A 27 13.78 -30.68 -35.88
CA GLN A 27 12.39 -30.25 -35.80
C GLN A 27 12.20 -28.72 -35.88
N ARG A 28 13.22 -27.93 -35.51
CA ARG A 28 13.19 -26.45 -35.66
C ARG A 28 13.44 -25.98 -37.09
N GLU A 29 14.18 -26.72 -37.87
CA GLU A 29 14.48 -26.38 -39.28
C GLU A 29 13.30 -26.60 -40.22
N GLU A 30 12.40 -27.55 -39.92
CA GLU A 30 11.21 -27.85 -40.75
C GLU A 30 10.06 -26.83 -40.53
N ASN A 31 9.98 -26.15 -39.37
CA ASN A 31 8.84 -25.34 -39.00
C ASN A 31 9.03 -23.80 -39.07
N GLY A 32 10.14 -23.33 -39.65
CA GLY A 32 10.43 -21.90 -39.74
C GLY A 32 10.77 -21.26 -38.36
N TYR A 33 10.85 -19.93 -38.33
CA TYR A 33 11.14 -19.18 -37.08
C TYR A 33 9.89 -18.96 -36.30
N SER A 34 9.83 -19.45 -35.05
CA SER A 34 8.70 -19.25 -34.14
C SER A 34 8.75 -17.91 -33.42
N GLN A 35 9.93 -17.33 -33.25
CA GLN A 35 10.13 -16.05 -32.55
C GLN A 35 11.24 -15.24 -33.22
N ALA A 36 11.07 -13.93 -33.26
CA ALA A 36 12.06 -12.96 -33.72
C ALA A 36 12.26 -11.87 -32.65
N LEU A 37 13.52 -11.57 -32.29
CA LEU A 37 13.87 -10.50 -31.40
C LEU A 37 14.15 -9.24 -32.21
N VAL A 38 13.33 -8.20 -31.99
CA VAL A 38 13.50 -6.90 -32.65
C VAL A 38 14.12 -5.92 -31.67
N LYS A 39 15.33 -5.43 -31.96
CA LYS A 39 16.02 -4.43 -31.18
C LYS A 39 15.68 -3.02 -31.69
N VAL A 40 15.05 -2.20 -30.86
CA VAL A 40 14.72 -0.82 -31.18
C VAL A 40 15.82 0.10 -30.62
N LYS A 41 16.21 1.13 -31.39
CA LYS A 41 17.31 2.02 -31.04
C LYS A 41 16.98 2.93 -29.83
N ASN A 42 15.75 3.42 -29.75
CA ASN A 42 15.29 4.28 -28.66
C ASN A 42 14.09 3.64 -27.95
N SER A 43 14.06 3.71 -26.64
CA SER A 43 12.95 3.19 -25.83
C SER A 43 11.60 3.87 -26.15
N LYS A 44 11.61 5.12 -26.61
CA LYS A 44 10.40 5.87 -26.98
C LYS A 44 9.71 5.30 -28.23
N ASP A 45 10.49 4.76 -29.17
CA ASP A 45 9.98 4.27 -30.46
C ASP A 45 9.47 2.81 -30.37
N VAL A 46 9.62 2.16 -29.22
CA VAL A 46 9.20 0.77 -29.01
C VAL A 46 7.71 0.58 -29.28
N LYS A 47 6.86 1.51 -28.81
CA LYS A 47 5.40 1.43 -29.03
C LYS A 47 5.02 1.53 -30.49
N ASP A 48 5.66 2.44 -31.24
CA ASP A 48 5.36 2.65 -32.67
C ASP A 48 5.81 1.46 -33.51
N VAL A 49 7.02 0.92 -33.21
CA VAL A 49 7.52 -0.28 -33.86
C VAL A 49 6.65 -1.49 -33.56
N GLN A 50 6.23 -1.62 -32.31
CA GLN A 50 5.34 -2.69 -31.87
C GLN A 50 3.97 -2.62 -32.59
N GLN A 51 3.39 -1.42 -32.72
CA GLN A 51 2.14 -1.25 -33.44
C GLN A 51 2.29 -1.65 -34.92
N LYS A 52 3.36 -1.21 -35.57
CA LYS A 52 3.65 -1.61 -36.96
C LYS A 52 3.78 -3.12 -37.14
N ILE A 53 4.39 -3.81 -36.19
CA ILE A 53 4.52 -5.28 -36.24
C ILE A 53 3.16 -5.95 -36.00
N LYS A 54 2.31 -5.41 -35.12
CA LYS A 54 0.94 -5.89 -34.92
C LYS A 54 0.08 -5.69 -36.18
N ASP A 55 0.22 -4.54 -36.85
CA ASP A 55 -0.50 -4.24 -38.11
C ASP A 55 -0.10 -5.19 -39.24
N MET A 56 1.10 -5.78 -39.16
CA MET A 56 1.56 -6.85 -40.07
C MET A 56 1.01 -8.24 -39.68
N GLY A 57 0.18 -8.36 -38.67
CA GLY A 57 -0.44 -9.61 -38.23
C GLY A 57 0.38 -10.46 -37.26
N PHE A 58 1.47 -9.92 -36.70
CA PHE A 58 2.30 -10.65 -35.73
C PHE A 58 1.98 -10.28 -34.30
N THR A 59 2.03 -11.27 -33.41
CA THR A 59 1.92 -11.02 -31.96
C THR A 59 3.26 -10.50 -31.42
N THR A 60 3.23 -9.42 -30.65
CA THR A 60 4.43 -8.81 -30.09
C THR A 60 4.33 -8.69 -28.58
N TYR A 61 5.42 -8.91 -27.91
CA TYR A 61 5.57 -8.69 -26.47
C TYR A 61 6.77 -7.76 -26.26
N SER A 62 6.57 -6.69 -25.49
CA SER A 62 7.66 -5.80 -25.10
C SER A 62 7.81 -5.77 -23.57
N LEU A 63 9.02 -5.46 -23.12
CA LEU A 63 9.28 -5.22 -21.69
C LEU A 63 8.37 -4.11 -21.16
N ASN A 64 8.10 -3.09 -21.97
CA ASN A 64 7.19 -2.00 -21.58
C ASN A 64 5.76 -2.48 -21.33
N ASP A 65 5.25 -3.44 -22.12
CA ASP A 65 3.91 -4.02 -21.89
C ASP A 65 3.87 -4.76 -20.56
N TYR A 66 4.93 -5.52 -20.27
CA TYR A 66 5.05 -6.23 -19.00
C TYR A 66 5.12 -5.27 -17.82
N LEU A 67 5.93 -4.21 -17.90
CA LEU A 67 6.02 -3.18 -16.87
C LEU A 67 4.68 -2.45 -16.69
N ASN A 68 3.99 -2.08 -17.76
CA ASN A 68 2.66 -1.46 -17.71
C ASN A 68 1.62 -2.40 -17.07
N GLN A 69 1.71 -3.70 -17.32
CA GLN A 69 0.82 -4.69 -16.70
C GLN A 69 1.09 -4.83 -15.21
N LEU A 70 2.37 -4.87 -14.80
CA LEU A 70 2.75 -4.88 -13.39
C LEU A 70 2.26 -3.61 -12.67
N GLU A 71 2.43 -2.45 -13.29
CA GLU A 71 1.97 -1.17 -12.76
C GLU A 71 0.44 -1.14 -12.59
N LYS A 72 -0.31 -1.58 -13.60
CA LYS A 72 -1.77 -1.69 -13.50
C LYS A 72 -2.21 -2.64 -12.38
N THR A 73 -1.56 -3.80 -12.28
CA THR A 73 -1.85 -4.76 -11.21
C THR A 73 -1.54 -4.17 -9.83
N SER A 74 -0.39 -3.49 -9.69
CA SER A 74 0.00 -2.80 -8.46
C SER A 74 -1.01 -1.72 -8.08
N ASN A 75 -1.41 -0.87 -9.04
CA ASN A 75 -2.41 0.17 -8.81
C ASN A 75 -3.77 -0.41 -8.38
N THR A 76 -4.20 -1.51 -9.02
CA THR A 76 -5.45 -2.19 -8.64
C THR A 76 -5.38 -2.72 -7.22
N LEU A 77 -4.27 -3.36 -6.83
CA LEU A 77 -4.05 -3.84 -5.47
C LEU A 77 -4.03 -2.69 -4.47
N GLN A 78 -3.38 -1.57 -4.79
CA GLN A 78 -3.35 -0.37 -3.93
C GLN A 78 -4.75 0.20 -3.71
N VAL A 79 -5.60 0.27 -4.73
CA VAL A 79 -7.00 0.74 -4.60
C VAL A 79 -7.82 -0.19 -3.71
N ILE A 80 -7.70 -1.50 -3.91
CA ILE A 80 -8.42 -2.49 -3.10
C ILE A 80 -7.97 -2.41 -1.64
N LEU A 81 -6.66 -2.45 -1.38
CA LEU A 81 -6.10 -2.38 -0.03
C LEU A 81 -6.40 -1.04 0.64
N GLY A 82 -6.34 0.06 -0.13
CA GLY A 82 -6.71 1.39 0.34
C GLY A 82 -8.18 1.47 0.73
N GLY A 83 -9.07 0.85 -0.06
CA GLY A 83 -10.50 0.76 0.25
C GLY A 83 -10.77 -0.02 1.54
N ILE A 84 -10.13 -1.18 1.72
CA ILE A 84 -10.21 -1.97 2.96
C ILE A 84 -9.70 -1.15 4.15
N GLY A 85 -8.56 -0.46 3.97
CA GLY A 85 -7.99 0.42 4.99
C GLY A 85 -8.92 1.57 5.37
N ALA A 86 -9.58 2.20 4.40
CA ALA A 86 -10.53 3.28 4.65
C ALA A 86 -11.75 2.81 5.46
N ILE A 87 -12.29 1.63 5.13
CA ILE A 87 -13.40 1.04 5.89
C ILE A 87 -12.95 0.71 7.32
N SER A 88 -11.79 0.10 7.50
CA SER A 88 -11.23 -0.21 8.81
C SER A 88 -11.04 1.04 9.68
N LEU A 89 -10.58 2.13 9.05
CA LEU A 89 -10.39 3.43 9.69
C LEU A 89 -11.73 4.04 10.14
N LEU A 90 -12.77 3.91 9.33
CA LEU A 90 -14.12 4.35 9.65
C LEU A 90 -14.68 3.60 10.85
N VAL A 91 -14.52 2.27 10.89
CA VAL A 91 -14.93 1.44 12.04
C VAL A 91 -14.16 1.84 13.30
N ALA A 92 -12.84 2.08 13.20
CA ALA A 92 -12.03 2.56 14.31
C ALA A 92 -12.51 3.93 14.83
N ALA A 93 -12.84 4.86 13.93
CA ALA A 93 -13.38 6.18 14.28
C ALA A 93 -14.71 6.08 15.05
N ILE A 94 -15.60 5.18 14.62
CA ILE A 94 -16.85 4.89 15.35
C ILE A 94 -16.55 4.29 16.72
N GLY A 95 -15.58 3.37 16.82
CA GLY A 95 -15.14 2.78 18.09
C GLY A 95 -14.64 3.84 19.08
N ILE A 96 -13.78 4.76 18.64
CA ILE A 96 -13.30 5.89 19.46
C ILE A 96 -14.48 6.75 19.91
N THR A 97 -15.39 7.08 19.00
CA THR A 97 -16.59 7.87 19.33
C THR A 97 -17.43 7.20 20.41
N ASN A 98 -17.69 5.90 20.29
CA ASN A 98 -18.49 5.16 21.28
C ASN A 98 -17.79 5.10 22.64
N THR A 99 -16.49 4.84 22.68
CA THR A 99 -15.68 4.83 23.90
C THR A 99 -15.71 6.20 24.59
N MET A 100 -15.54 7.28 23.82
CA MET A 100 -15.58 8.64 24.35
C MET A 100 -16.99 9.02 24.88
N VAL A 101 -18.04 8.59 24.19
CA VAL A 101 -19.41 8.80 24.67
C VAL A 101 -19.64 8.12 26.03
N MET A 102 -19.20 6.86 26.17
CA MET A 102 -19.31 6.11 27.42
C MET A 102 -18.49 6.77 28.53
N SER A 103 -17.23 7.14 28.25
CA SER A 103 -16.36 7.85 29.19
C SER A 103 -17.03 9.16 29.73
N ILE A 104 -17.69 9.90 28.84
CA ILE A 104 -18.42 11.12 29.25
C ILE A 104 -19.58 10.80 30.17
N TYR A 105 -20.34 9.73 29.90
CA TYR A 105 -21.46 9.33 30.79
C TYR A 105 -20.97 8.88 32.16
N GLU A 106 -19.90 8.09 32.22
CA GLU A 106 -19.29 7.63 33.47
C GLU A 106 -18.77 8.80 34.32
N ARG A 107 -18.25 9.86 33.69
CA ARG A 107 -17.70 11.05 34.37
C ARG A 107 -18.64 12.26 34.39
N THR A 108 -19.94 12.04 34.19
CA THR A 108 -20.94 13.14 34.12
C THR A 108 -20.92 14.02 35.37
N ARG A 109 -20.81 13.43 36.57
CA ARG A 109 -20.72 14.15 37.82
C ARG A 109 -19.48 15.04 37.92
N GLU A 110 -18.30 14.52 37.50
CA GLU A 110 -17.05 15.29 37.50
C GLU A 110 -17.16 16.50 36.56
N ILE A 111 -17.75 16.30 35.37
CA ILE A 111 -18.01 17.38 34.40
C ILE A 111 -18.96 18.44 35.01
N GLY A 112 -19.98 18.00 35.74
CA GLY A 112 -20.90 18.88 36.46
C GLY A 112 -20.20 19.73 37.51
N ILE A 113 -19.36 19.12 38.34
CA ILE A 113 -18.56 19.80 39.38
C ILE A 113 -17.59 20.81 38.72
N MET A 114 -16.87 20.42 37.65
CA MET A 114 -16.00 21.35 36.94
C MET A 114 -16.74 22.60 36.45
N LYS A 115 -17.98 22.45 35.96
CA LYS A 115 -18.82 23.59 35.55
C LYS A 115 -19.24 24.49 36.69
N VAL A 116 -19.60 23.91 37.82
CA VAL A 116 -20.00 24.69 39.02
C VAL A 116 -18.84 25.49 39.59
N ILE A 117 -17.62 24.96 39.57
CA ILE A 117 -16.39 25.65 39.99
C ILE A 117 -15.98 26.74 39.00
N GLY A 118 -16.61 26.80 37.79
CA GLY A 118 -16.39 27.84 36.81
C GLY A 118 -15.47 27.45 35.66
N ALA A 119 -15.25 26.17 35.43
CA ALA A 119 -14.48 25.71 34.26
C ALA A 119 -15.16 26.15 32.94
N SER A 120 -14.37 26.69 32.01
CA SER A 120 -14.87 27.09 30.71
C SER A 120 -15.33 25.88 29.89
N LEU A 121 -16.45 26.01 29.17
CA LEU A 121 -16.93 24.97 28.27
C LEU A 121 -15.88 24.60 27.19
N LYS A 122 -15.05 25.59 26.81
CA LYS A 122 -13.94 25.37 25.86
C LYS A 122 -12.85 24.49 26.45
N ASP A 123 -12.57 24.59 27.73
CA ASP A 123 -11.52 23.80 28.38
C ASP A 123 -11.99 22.36 28.59
N ILE A 124 -13.27 22.16 28.97
CA ILE A 124 -13.90 20.83 29.01
C ILE A 124 -13.80 20.15 27.60
N LYS A 125 -14.13 20.91 26.55
CA LYS A 125 -13.99 20.38 25.17
C LYS A 125 -12.54 19.99 24.83
N LYS A 126 -11.57 20.85 25.18
CA LYS A 126 -10.15 20.57 24.92
C LYS A 126 -9.66 19.33 25.64
N LEU A 127 -10.12 19.11 26.89
CA LEU A 127 -9.78 17.91 27.65
C LEU A 127 -10.19 16.64 26.92
N PHE A 128 -11.44 16.54 26.46
CA PHE A 128 -11.90 15.36 25.71
C PHE A 128 -11.29 15.23 24.32
N LEU A 129 -11.00 16.34 23.64
CA LEU A 129 -10.25 16.32 22.38
C LEU A 129 -8.83 15.82 22.58
N PHE A 130 -8.17 16.24 23.66
CA PHE A 130 -6.84 15.76 23.99
C PHE A 130 -6.86 14.26 24.27
N GLU A 131 -7.82 13.78 25.06
CA GLU A 131 -8.00 12.36 25.36
C GLU A 131 -8.18 11.53 24.09
N SER A 132 -9.07 11.94 23.18
CA SER A 132 -9.27 11.25 21.89
C SER A 132 -8.05 11.34 20.98
N GLY A 133 -7.33 12.45 20.98
CA GLY A 133 -6.07 12.62 20.27
C GLY A 133 -4.97 11.67 20.75
N VAL A 134 -4.88 11.50 22.08
CA VAL A 134 -3.95 10.54 22.72
C VAL A 134 -4.28 9.10 22.31
N ILE A 135 -5.56 8.73 22.28
CA ILE A 135 -5.99 7.41 21.78
C ILE A 135 -5.53 7.21 20.33
N GLY A 136 -5.77 8.19 19.46
CA GLY A 136 -5.32 8.14 18.07
C GLY A 136 -3.80 8.08 17.92
N PHE A 137 -3.07 8.84 18.75
CA PHE A 137 -1.61 8.85 18.76
C PHE A 137 -1.02 7.49 19.16
N PHE A 138 -1.43 6.93 20.29
CA PHE A 138 -0.94 5.62 20.74
C PHE A 138 -1.37 4.50 19.78
N GLY A 139 -2.61 4.56 19.25
CA GLY A 139 -3.02 3.65 18.18
C GLY A 139 -2.10 3.70 16.98
N GLY A 140 -1.70 4.89 16.55
CA GLY A 140 -0.73 5.09 15.47
C GLY A 140 0.66 4.55 15.80
N VAL A 141 1.17 4.79 17.01
CA VAL A 141 2.46 4.26 17.46
C VAL A 141 2.47 2.73 17.45
N PHE A 142 1.46 2.10 18.04
CA PHE A 142 1.35 0.64 18.03
C PHE A 142 1.19 0.10 16.61
N GLY A 143 0.39 0.74 15.76
CA GLY A 143 0.25 0.38 14.35
C GLY A 143 1.58 0.41 13.60
N ILE A 144 2.41 1.43 13.82
CA ILE A 144 3.74 1.55 13.22
C ILE A 144 4.66 0.43 13.73
N ILE A 145 4.68 0.17 15.05
CA ILE A 145 5.49 -0.91 15.63
C ILE A 145 5.13 -2.25 15.00
N PHE A 146 3.84 -2.60 14.94
CA PHE A 146 3.38 -3.83 14.29
C PHE A 146 3.75 -3.88 12.81
N SER A 147 3.63 -2.77 12.09
CA SER A 147 4.00 -2.69 10.68
C SER A 147 5.50 -2.97 10.46
N TYR A 148 6.39 -2.41 11.31
CA TYR A 148 7.82 -2.71 11.25
C TYR A 148 8.13 -4.17 11.61
N ILE A 149 7.46 -4.74 12.60
CA ILE A 149 7.61 -6.15 12.97
C ILE A 149 7.23 -7.06 11.79
N ILE A 150 6.08 -6.81 11.17
CA ILE A 150 5.62 -7.57 10.00
C ILE A 150 6.60 -7.40 8.82
N SER A 151 7.05 -6.18 8.55
CA SER A 151 8.03 -5.90 7.51
C SER A 151 9.36 -6.65 7.76
N PHE A 152 9.82 -6.71 9.01
CA PHE A 152 11.00 -7.46 9.38
C PHE A 152 10.81 -8.97 9.15
N ILE A 153 9.68 -9.52 9.58
CA ILE A 153 9.33 -10.93 9.36
C ILE A 153 9.29 -11.26 7.87
N LEU A 154 8.62 -10.44 7.06
CA LEU A 154 8.55 -10.62 5.61
C LEU A 154 9.94 -10.59 4.96
N ASN A 155 10.80 -9.68 5.36
CA ASN A 155 12.17 -9.59 4.83
C ASN A 155 13.05 -10.75 5.30
N PHE A 156 12.84 -11.26 6.53
CA PHE A 156 13.57 -12.40 7.06
C PHE A 156 13.20 -13.71 6.35
N PHE A 157 11.90 -13.97 6.22
CA PHE A 157 11.41 -15.15 5.50
C PHE A 157 11.56 -15.03 3.99
N GLY A 158 11.46 -13.82 3.43
CA GLY A 158 11.59 -13.57 1.99
C GLY A 158 12.94 -13.96 1.42
N LYS A 159 14.02 -13.86 2.20
CA LYS A 159 15.35 -14.36 1.82
C LYS A 159 15.35 -15.88 1.59
N ASN A 160 14.57 -16.61 2.36
CA ASN A 160 14.45 -18.07 2.21
C ASN A 160 13.44 -18.46 1.13
N PHE A 161 12.42 -17.62 0.88
CA PHE A 161 11.39 -17.84 -0.12
C PHE A 161 11.85 -17.53 -1.56
N SER A 162 12.91 -16.75 -1.73
CA SER A 162 13.51 -16.48 -3.05
C SER A 162 14.01 -17.74 -3.77
N ARG A 163 14.27 -18.82 -3.04
CA ARG A 163 14.56 -20.15 -3.60
C ARG A 163 13.38 -20.78 -4.34
N PHE A 164 12.14 -20.38 -4.02
CA PHE A 164 10.91 -20.93 -4.61
C PHE A 164 10.34 -20.05 -5.74
N VAL A 165 10.59 -18.75 -5.73
CA VAL A 165 9.98 -17.76 -6.65
C VAL A 165 10.89 -17.38 -7.82
N GLY A 166 12.13 -17.92 -7.88
CA GLY A 166 13.10 -17.62 -8.93
C GLY A 166 14.16 -16.60 -8.50
N PRO A 167 15.17 -16.34 -9.35
CA PRO A 167 16.30 -15.50 -9.00
C PRO A 167 15.87 -14.04 -8.84
N THR A 168 15.47 -13.68 -7.63
CA THR A 168 15.45 -12.29 -7.20
C THR A 168 16.89 -11.88 -6.92
N SER A 169 17.31 -10.71 -7.40
CA SER A 169 18.65 -10.17 -7.15
C SER A 169 18.97 -10.29 -5.65
N GLU A 170 20.13 -10.87 -5.34
CA GLU A 170 20.60 -11.03 -3.97
C GLU A 170 20.52 -9.67 -3.24
N GLY A 171 19.74 -9.62 -2.15
CA GLY A 171 19.57 -8.41 -1.34
C GLY A 171 18.30 -7.59 -1.58
N ALA A 172 17.40 -7.98 -2.49
CA ALA A 172 16.12 -7.28 -2.66
C ALA A 172 15.26 -7.40 -1.40
N LYS A 173 14.99 -6.26 -0.77
CA LYS A 173 14.04 -6.17 0.37
C LYS A 173 12.62 -6.22 -0.18
N LEU A 174 11.80 -7.15 0.32
CA LEU A 174 10.39 -7.29 -0.07
C LEU A 174 9.51 -6.16 0.48
N SER A 175 9.87 -5.64 1.64
CA SER A 175 9.12 -4.56 2.29
C SER A 175 10.08 -3.49 2.81
N ILE A 176 9.84 -2.24 2.41
CA ILE A 176 10.59 -1.06 2.88
C ILE A 176 9.57 -0.02 3.31
N ILE A 177 9.61 0.36 4.58
CA ILE A 177 8.75 1.41 5.13
C ILE A 177 9.60 2.67 5.30
N PRO A 178 9.40 3.71 4.47
CA PRO A 178 10.15 4.96 4.63
C PRO A 178 9.66 5.72 5.87
N VAL A 179 10.58 6.37 6.57
CA VAL A 179 10.30 7.08 7.83
C VAL A 179 9.25 8.18 7.66
N TRP A 180 9.28 8.90 6.54
CA TRP A 180 8.28 9.95 6.27
C TRP A 180 6.85 9.40 6.21
N LEU A 181 6.66 8.17 5.69
CA LEU A 181 5.36 7.50 5.64
C LEU A 181 4.88 7.12 7.05
N ALA A 182 5.79 6.64 7.91
CA ALA A 182 5.49 6.35 9.30
C ALA A 182 5.05 7.62 10.07
N LEU A 183 5.76 8.72 9.88
CA LEU A 183 5.39 10.02 10.48
C LEU A 183 4.04 10.53 9.95
N PHE A 184 3.81 10.40 8.65
CA PHE A 184 2.52 10.77 8.05
C PHE A 184 1.39 9.90 8.61
N ALA A 185 1.58 8.59 8.74
CA ALA A 185 0.59 7.68 9.31
C ALA A 185 0.27 8.03 10.78
N LEU A 186 1.29 8.39 11.58
CA LEU A 186 1.11 8.83 12.97
C LEU A 186 0.29 10.13 13.07
N ALA A 187 0.63 11.12 12.24
CA ALA A 187 -0.12 12.38 12.20
C ALA A 187 -1.57 12.15 11.75
N PHE A 188 -1.77 11.31 10.75
CA PHE A 188 -3.08 10.96 10.22
C PHE A 188 -3.93 10.20 11.24
N SER A 189 -3.38 9.21 11.94
CA SER A 189 -4.04 8.48 13.02
C SER A 189 -4.47 9.41 14.16
N THR A 190 -3.59 10.33 14.57
CA THR A 190 -3.91 11.34 15.60
C THR A 190 -5.04 12.25 15.14
N MET A 191 -5.02 12.68 13.88
CA MET A 191 -6.08 13.51 13.30
C MET A 191 -7.44 12.78 13.31
N ILE A 192 -7.48 11.49 12.96
CA ILE A 192 -8.69 10.69 13.02
C ILE A 192 -9.20 10.58 14.47
N GLY A 193 -8.32 10.38 15.46
CA GLY A 193 -8.68 10.41 16.88
C GLY A 193 -9.35 11.72 17.27
N LEU A 194 -8.76 12.86 16.90
CA LEU A 194 -9.32 14.20 17.17
C LEU A 194 -10.69 14.42 16.50
N ILE A 195 -10.83 14.01 15.24
CA ILE A 195 -12.10 14.14 14.50
C ILE A 195 -13.19 13.28 15.15
N SER A 196 -12.87 12.03 15.50
CA SER A 196 -13.80 11.09 16.14
C SER A 196 -14.26 11.58 17.53
N GLY A 197 -13.36 12.22 18.30
CA GLY A 197 -13.65 12.78 19.61
C GLY A 197 -14.39 14.11 19.57
N TYR A 198 -14.46 14.78 18.42
CA TYR A 198 -15.07 16.11 18.35
C TYR A 198 -16.57 16.11 18.69
N SER A 199 -17.33 15.17 18.15
CA SER A 199 -18.77 15.04 18.40
C SER A 199 -19.10 14.76 19.86
N PRO A 200 -18.50 13.73 20.52
CA PRO A 200 -18.72 13.48 21.94
C PRO A 200 -18.23 14.63 22.82
N ALA A 201 -17.08 15.24 22.55
CA ALA A 201 -16.59 16.40 23.28
C ALA A 201 -17.61 17.59 23.26
N LYS A 202 -18.27 17.80 22.11
CA LYS A 202 -19.34 18.79 21.99
C LYS A 202 -20.60 18.43 22.83
N ARG A 203 -20.89 17.13 22.96
CA ARG A 203 -22.00 16.66 23.82
C ARG A 203 -21.70 16.93 25.31
N ALA A 204 -20.46 16.67 25.77
CA ALA A 204 -20.03 16.95 27.14
C ALA A 204 -20.25 18.42 27.56
N MET A 205 -20.04 19.37 26.62
CA MET A 205 -20.32 20.78 26.87
C MET A 205 -21.79 21.07 27.12
N LYS A 206 -22.71 20.30 26.53
CA LYS A 206 -24.17 20.53 26.63
C LYS A 206 -24.81 19.92 27.88
N LEU A 207 -24.11 19.09 28.66
CA LEU A 207 -24.62 18.50 29.90
C LEU A 207 -24.99 19.62 30.87
N SER A 208 -26.19 19.54 31.49
CA SER A 208 -26.61 20.47 32.52
C SER A 208 -25.84 20.18 33.82
N ALA A 209 -25.23 21.22 34.40
CA ALA A 209 -24.53 21.07 35.68
C ALA A 209 -25.46 20.58 36.80
N LEU A 210 -26.74 21.04 36.79
CA LEU A 210 -27.76 20.64 37.78
C LEU A 210 -28.16 19.16 37.62
N GLU A 211 -28.38 18.70 36.40
CA GLU A 211 -28.71 17.29 36.13
C GLU A 211 -27.53 16.36 36.45
N ALA A 212 -26.30 16.80 36.11
CA ALA A 212 -25.08 16.03 36.33
C ALA A 212 -24.80 15.77 37.84
N ILE A 213 -25.27 16.64 38.75
CA ILE A 213 -25.07 16.47 40.19
C ILE A 213 -26.25 15.71 40.83
N LYS A 214 -27.44 15.74 40.19
CA LYS A 214 -28.66 15.14 40.72
C LYS A 214 -28.83 13.65 40.35
N THR A 215 -28.07 13.14 39.40
CA THR A 215 -28.10 11.72 39.06
C THR A 215 -27.36 10.93 40.15
N GLU A 216 -28.10 10.29 41.03
CA GLU A 216 -27.69 9.13 41.82
C GLU A 216 -27.73 7.87 40.94
#